data_4f22a361fbe5d4cacb5a1760c0701498
#
_entry.id   4f22a361fbe5d4cacb5a1760c0701498
#
_cell.length_a   1.000
_cell.length_b   1.000
_cell.length_c   1.000
_cell.angle_alpha   90.00
_cell.angle_beta   90.00
_cell.angle_gamma   90.00
#
_symmetry.space_group_name_H-M   'P 1'
#
loop_
_entity.id
_entity.type
_entity.pdbx_description
1 polymer ?
#
loop_
_entity_poly.entity_id
_entity_poly.type
_entity_poly.pdbx_seq_one_letter_code
_entity_poly.pdbx_strand_id
1 'polypeptide(L)'
;MIRRRLVSNAKKVGYAASAYGQRALARAGLAPARPPVGIVIERADWAVRWWGAFIAEEANKISPDIVWITTDPSKLTSGIIEFGSQYQWQAWRKFLSPRCRMVTTFFHGKYEDGAEASEHIDQFLESVPQLDRIVASASIVRDRLIGWGVPAQKIALIPIGCETNRFLPATDAERQAARARFGVCEGEIVIGSFQKDGVGWGEGTEPKLIKGPDVFLAAIAELKKHLPVFVLLSGPARGYVRAGLERLGVRYAHHYAPDRDELAKLYHALDLYLVTSREEGGPMALMESMSSGVPVVSTYVGMAPDLITDGVSGGLVQPDDVAAIAERAMRILSLPDGASALKKAARESVMVADWSVVARRHIDEVWKPLMQRSGA
;
A
#
# COMPACT_ATOMS: atom_id res chain seq x y z
N MET A 1 -7.03 13.33 -27.89
CA MET A 1 -6.07 14.13 -27.11
C MET A 1 -6.57 15.55 -26.78
N ILE A 2 -7.09 16.33 -27.71
CA ILE A 2 -7.51 17.73 -27.51
C ILE A 2 -8.65 17.89 -26.46
N ARG A 3 -9.69 17.05 -26.47
CA ARG A 3 -10.79 17.10 -25.47
C ARG A 3 -10.31 16.83 -24.03
N ARG A 4 -9.35 15.91 -23.81
CA ARG A 4 -8.78 15.68 -22.47
C ARG A 4 -7.97 16.87 -21.95
N ARG A 5 -7.23 17.58 -22.82
CA ARG A 5 -6.49 18.81 -22.45
C ARG A 5 -7.43 19.97 -22.12
N LEU A 6 -8.53 20.16 -22.86
CA LEU A 6 -9.50 21.22 -22.60
C LEU A 6 -10.25 21.02 -21.27
N VAL A 7 -10.68 19.79 -20.97
CA VAL A 7 -11.33 19.46 -19.68
C VAL A 7 -10.34 19.60 -18.51
N SER A 8 -9.06 19.27 -18.71
CA SER A 8 -8.01 19.48 -17.72
C SER A 8 -7.78 20.98 -17.44
N ASN A 9 -7.75 21.82 -18.48
CA ASN A 9 -7.53 23.27 -18.31
C ASN A 9 -8.74 23.97 -17.68
N ALA A 10 -9.97 23.61 -18.03
CA ALA A 10 -11.18 24.15 -17.41
C ALA A 10 -11.25 23.80 -15.92
N LYS A 11 -10.88 22.57 -15.52
CA LYS A 11 -10.77 22.19 -14.12
C LYS A 11 -9.70 22.99 -13.37
N LYS A 12 -8.54 23.23 -13.98
CA LYS A 12 -7.46 24.04 -13.39
C LYS A 12 -7.91 25.49 -13.15
N VAL A 13 -8.64 26.09 -14.07
CA VAL A 13 -9.22 27.44 -13.91
C VAL A 13 -10.23 27.46 -12.77
N GLY A 14 -11.11 26.44 -12.69
CA GLY A 14 -12.06 26.30 -11.59
C GLY A 14 -11.40 26.20 -10.21
N TYR A 15 -10.34 25.42 -10.10
CA TYR A 15 -9.57 25.30 -8.84
C TYR A 15 -8.84 26.61 -8.47
N ALA A 16 -8.26 27.30 -9.44
CA ALA A 16 -7.62 28.59 -9.20
C ALA A 16 -8.63 29.65 -8.71
N ALA A 17 -9.82 29.69 -9.31
CA ALA A 17 -10.89 30.59 -8.89
C ALA A 17 -11.41 30.23 -7.48
N SER A 18 -11.61 28.96 -7.18
CA SER A 18 -11.98 28.46 -5.84
C SER A 18 -10.93 28.83 -4.78
N ALA A 19 -9.66 28.61 -5.07
CA ALA A 19 -8.55 28.96 -4.18
C ALA A 19 -8.50 30.48 -3.90
N TYR A 20 -8.72 31.31 -4.93
CA TYR A 20 -8.76 32.77 -4.78
C TYR A 20 -9.94 33.19 -3.89
N GLY A 21 -11.15 32.70 -4.14
CA GLY A 21 -12.33 32.99 -3.34
C GLY A 21 -12.17 32.60 -1.86
N GLN A 22 -11.65 31.41 -1.59
CA GLN A 22 -11.40 30.95 -0.21
C GLN A 22 -10.34 31.80 0.51
N ARG A 23 -9.29 32.22 -0.19
CA ARG A 23 -8.29 33.15 0.38
C ARG A 23 -8.87 34.54 0.70
N ALA A 24 -9.81 35.02 -0.14
CA ALA A 24 -10.52 36.28 0.12
C ALA A 24 -11.41 36.15 1.38
N LEU A 25 -12.18 35.07 1.52
CA LEU A 25 -12.99 34.77 2.71
C LEU A 25 -12.12 34.66 3.97
N ALA A 26 -10.98 33.97 3.89
CA ALA A 26 -10.06 33.85 5.02
C ALA A 26 -9.45 35.20 5.44
N ARG A 27 -9.13 36.08 4.48
CA ARG A 27 -8.67 37.44 4.77
C ARG A 27 -9.72 38.31 5.46
N ALA A 28 -11.00 38.09 5.10
CA ALA A 28 -12.13 38.77 5.70
C ALA A 28 -12.59 38.15 7.04
N GLY A 29 -11.93 37.08 7.54
CA GLY A 29 -12.33 36.38 8.75
C GLY A 29 -13.60 35.54 8.61
N LEU A 30 -14.07 35.31 7.37
CA LEU A 30 -15.33 34.63 7.03
C LEU A 30 -15.12 33.15 6.62
N ALA A 31 -13.89 32.65 6.65
CA ALA A 31 -13.64 31.23 6.35
C ALA A 31 -14.22 30.35 7.47
N PRO A 32 -14.90 29.22 7.12
CA PRO A 32 -15.40 28.32 8.14
C PRO A 32 -14.26 27.70 8.95
N ALA A 33 -14.46 27.57 10.24
CA ALA A 33 -13.54 26.83 11.11
C ALA A 33 -13.45 25.38 10.63
N ARG A 34 -12.24 24.85 10.55
CA ARG A 34 -11.98 23.47 10.11
C ARG A 34 -10.95 22.84 11.05
N PRO A 35 -10.95 21.49 11.16
CA PRO A 35 -9.85 20.79 11.81
C PRO A 35 -8.49 21.21 11.23
N PRO A 36 -7.42 21.21 12.05
CA PRO A 36 -6.12 21.74 11.65
C PRO A 36 -5.42 20.95 10.54
N VAL A 37 -5.83 19.70 10.30
CA VAL A 37 -5.24 18.82 9.28
C VAL A 37 -6.28 18.44 8.23
N GLY A 38 -5.99 18.74 6.98
CA GLY A 38 -6.77 18.25 5.83
C GLY A 38 -6.03 17.15 5.09
N ILE A 39 -6.55 15.93 5.13
CA ILE A 39 -6.02 14.81 4.33
C ILE A 39 -6.68 14.81 2.96
N VAL A 40 -5.83 14.83 1.92
CA VAL A 40 -6.28 14.81 0.54
C VAL A 40 -6.46 13.37 0.07
N ILE A 41 -7.69 13.00 -0.25
CA ILE A 41 -8.02 11.69 -0.79
C ILE A 41 -8.39 11.78 -2.27
N GLU A 42 -8.36 10.66 -2.97
CA GLU A 42 -8.83 10.54 -4.34
C GLU A 42 -10.33 10.17 -4.38
N ARG A 43 -10.98 10.50 -5.51
CA ARG A 43 -12.37 10.08 -5.75
C ARG A 43 -12.46 8.62 -6.16
N ALA A 44 -11.41 8.11 -6.81
CA ALA A 44 -11.33 6.71 -7.20
C ALA A 44 -11.21 5.80 -5.97
N ASP A 45 -11.85 4.64 -6.06
CA ASP A 45 -11.91 3.67 -4.96
C ASP A 45 -10.70 2.74 -5.00
N TRP A 46 -9.56 3.22 -4.50
CA TRP A 46 -8.30 2.48 -4.43
C TRP A 46 -7.47 2.84 -3.19
N ALA A 47 -6.27 2.27 -3.05
CA ALA A 47 -5.45 2.30 -1.85
C ALA A 47 -5.25 3.69 -1.22
N VAL A 48 -5.02 4.74 -2.03
CA VAL A 48 -4.80 6.12 -1.52
C VAL A 48 -6.05 6.69 -0.85
N ARG A 49 -7.25 6.37 -1.35
CA ARG A 49 -8.51 6.77 -0.72
C ARG A 49 -8.69 6.08 0.62
N TRP A 50 -8.48 4.76 0.67
CA TRP A 50 -8.60 3.96 1.89
C TRP A 50 -7.59 4.41 2.95
N TRP A 51 -6.34 4.63 2.55
CA TRP A 51 -5.30 5.16 3.41
C TRP A 51 -5.74 6.43 4.15
N GLY A 52 -6.23 7.44 3.42
CA GLY A 52 -6.64 8.71 4.02
C GLY A 52 -7.87 8.57 4.92
N ALA A 53 -8.83 7.70 4.56
CA ALA A 53 -10.03 7.46 5.36
C ALA A 53 -9.69 6.78 6.70
N PHE A 54 -8.87 5.72 6.69
CA PHE A 54 -8.48 5.02 7.91
C PHE A 54 -7.63 5.87 8.84
N ILE A 55 -6.66 6.62 8.32
CA ILE A 55 -5.88 7.56 9.15
C ILE A 55 -6.79 8.60 9.78
N ALA A 56 -7.71 9.19 9.02
CA ALA A 56 -8.62 10.22 9.55
C ALA A 56 -9.54 9.64 10.63
N GLU A 57 -10.06 8.44 10.44
CA GLU A 57 -10.90 7.77 11.42
C GLU A 57 -10.13 7.52 12.72
N GLU A 58 -8.98 6.87 12.65
CA GLU A 58 -8.19 6.52 13.83
C GLU A 58 -7.61 7.76 14.53
N ALA A 59 -7.17 8.77 13.77
CA ALA A 59 -6.67 10.00 14.34
C ALA A 59 -7.75 10.77 15.11
N ASN A 60 -8.99 10.81 14.61
CA ASN A 60 -10.11 11.46 15.31
C ASN A 60 -10.60 10.68 16.55
N LYS A 61 -10.36 9.35 16.63
CA LYS A 61 -10.54 8.59 17.87
C LYS A 61 -9.52 8.99 18.95
N ILE A 62 -8.28 9.30 18.53
CA ILE A 62 -7.19 9.70 19.42
C ILE A 62 -7.33 11.16 19.86
N SER A 63 -7.64 12.04 18.91
CA SER A 63 -7.80 13.48 19.13
C SER A 63 -8.99 13.98 18.30
N PRO A 64 -10.16 14.17 18.94
CA PRO A 64 -11.37 14.59 18.24
C PRO A 64 -11.17 15.87 17.42
N ASP A 65 -11.71 15.89 16.22
CA ASP A 65 -11.67 17.03 15.29
C ASP A 65 -10.25 17.48 14.86
N ILE A 66 -9.26 16.60 14.95
CA ILE A 66 -7.90 16.92 14.48
C ILE A 66 -7.79 16.85 12.95
N VAL A 67 -8.57 15.98 12.30
CA VAL A 67 -8.48 15.69 10.87
C VAL A 67 -9.83 15.75 10.18
N TRP A 68 -9.83 16.26 8.96
CA TRP A 68 -10.93 16.08 8.01
C TRP A 68 -10.40 15.63 6.65
N ILE A 69 -11.22 14.98 5.84
CA ILE A 69 -10.85 14.51 4.52
C ILE A 69 -11.38 15.44 3.42
N THR A 70 -10.62 15.60 2.35
CA THR A 70 -11.02 16.43 1.22
C THR A 70 -10.53 15.86 -0.11
N THR A 71 -11.29 16.12 -1.17
CA THR A 71 -10.85 15.90 -2.57
C THR A 71 -10.45 17.21 -3.26
N ASP A 72 -10.52 18.34 -2.54
CA ASP A 72 -10.19 19.67 -3.05
C ASP A 72 -9.40 20.46 -1.99
N PRO A 73 -8.06 20.32 -1.97
CA PRO A 73 -7.20 21.00 -1.01
C PRO A 73 -7.09 22.52 -1.25
N SER A 74 -7.53 23.04 -2.39
CA SER A 74 -7.55 24.49 -2.66
C SER A 74 -8.44 25.26 -1.69
N LYS A 75 -9.34 24.56 -1.00
CA LYS A 75 -10.24 25.12 0.01
C LYS A 75 -9.59 25.35 1.36
N LEU A 76 -8.38 24.83 1.60
CA LEU A 76 -7.62 25.11 2.80
C LEU A 76 -6.84 26.40 2.66
N THR A 77 -6.95 27.27 3.66
CA THR A 77 -6.27 28.57 3.68
C THR A 77 -5.17 28.66 4.72
N SER A 78 -5.19 27.76 5.71
CA SER A 78 -4.19 27.60 6.78
C SER A 78 -4.25 26.17 7.31
N GLY A 79 -3.33 25.80 8.19
CA GLY A 79 -3.22 24.45 8.76
C GLY A 79 -2.30 23.55 7.93
N ILE A 80 -2.46 22.25 8.11
CA ILE A 80 -1.66 21.21 7.43
C ILE A 80 -2.47 20.61 6.30
N ILE A 81 -1.85 20.47 5.13
CA ILE A 81 -2.38 19.69 4.01
C ILE A 81 -1.51 18.47 3.82
N GLU A 82 -2.09 17.29 4.00
CA GLU A 82 -1.39 16.03 3.78
C GLU A 82 -1.92 15.29 2.57
N PHE A 83 -1.02 14.96 1.67
CA PHE A 83 -1.30 14.20 0.45
C PHE A 83 -0.91 12.74 0.64
N GLY A 84 -1.85 11.85 0.34
CA GLY A 84 -1.62 10.42 0.39
C GLY A 84 -0.64 9.90 -0.66
N SER A 85 -0.22 10.72 -1.64
CA SER A 85 0.79 10.34 -2.61
C SER A 85 1.54 11.54 -3.21
N GLN A 86 2.79 11.29 -3.64
CA GLN A 86 3.61 12.26 -4.37
C GLN A 86 2.96 12.72 -5.68
N TYR A 87 2.13 11.88 -6.30
CA TYR A 87 1.40 12.24 -7.52
C TYR A 87 0.31 13.29 -7.26
N GLN A 88 -0.42 13.16 -6.16
CA GLN A 88 -1.40 14.15 -5.73
C GLN A 88 -0.72 15.49 -5.39
N TRP A 89 0.40 15.45 -4.66
CA TRP A 89 1.20 16.63 -4.36
C TRP A 89 1.58 17.38 -5.64
N GLN A 90 2.17 16.69 -6.63
CA GLN A 90 2.57 17.28 -7.90
C GLN A 90 1.38 17.92 -8.64
N ALA A 91 0.22 17.27 -8.61
CA ALA A 91 -0.98 17.76 -9.28
C ALA A 91 -1.54 19.05 -8.64
N TRP A 92 -1.45 19.18 -7.30
CA TRP A 92 -2.09 20.24 -6.55
C TRP A 92 -1.17 21.39 -6.13
N ARG A 93 0.14 21.19 -6.01
CA ARG A 93 1.10 22.13 -5.38
C ARG A 93 0.97 23.60 -5.86
N LYS A 94 0.59 23.82 -7.12
CA LYS A 94 0.44 25.17 -7.71
C LYS A 94 -0.83 25.92 -7.27
N PHE A 95 -1.79 25.23 -6.64
CA PHE A 95 -3.09 25.80 -6.27
C PHE A 95 -3.27 26.01 -4.76
N LEU A 96 -2.25 25.69 -3.97
CA LEU A 96 -2.31 25.66 -2.52
C LEU A 96 -2.01 27.02 -1.90
N SER A 97 -2.54 27.25 -0.69
CA SER A 97 -2.23 28.45 0.09
C SER A 97 -0.81 28.37 0.67
N PRO A 98 0.01 29.43 0.52
CA PRO A 98 1.35 29.46 1.12
C PRO A 98 1.34 29.53 2.66
N ARG A 99 0.17 29.71 3.28
CA ARG A 99 0.00 29.69 4.74
C ARG A 99 -0.19 28.27 5.29
N CYS A 100 -0.40 27.28 4.41
CA CYS A 100 -0.52 25.90 4.82
C CYS A 100 0.86 25.25 4.92
N ARG A 101 0.98 24.29 5.84
CA ARG A 101 2.11 23.37 5.92
C ARG A 101 1.85 22.18 5.00
N MET A 102 2.85 21.78 4.22
CA MET A 102 2.71 20.80 3.17
C MET A 102 3.35 19.48 3.56
N VAL A 103 2.57 18.42 3.55
CA VAL A 103 3.01 17.07 3.82
C VAL A 103 2.63 16.17 2.64
N THR A 104 3.48 15.26 2.25
CA THR A 104 3.14 14.24 1.26
C THR A 104 3.78 12.90 1.58
N THR A 105 3.10 11.82 1.22
CA THR A 105 3.70 10.49 1.24
C THR A 105 4.41 10.21 -0.07
N PHE A 106 5.62 9.68 -0.01
CA PHE A 106 6.34 9.11 -1.14
C PHE A 106 6.32 7.59 -1.00
N PHE A 107 5.59 6.90 -1.87
CA PHE A 107 5.37 5.46 -1.73
C PHE A 107 6.46 4.61 -2.35
N HIS A 108 6.75 4.83 -3.63
CA HIS A 108 7.67 4.04 -4.43
C HIS A 108 8.10 4.82 -5.68
N GLY A 109 8.99 4.20 -6.43
CA GLY A 109 9.55 4.70 -7.67
C GLY A 109 11.07 4.81 -7.56
N LYS A 110 11.74 4.50 -8.65
CA LYS A 110 13.18 4.59 -8.81
C LYS A 110 13.51 5.00 -10.22
N TYR A 111 14.71 5.52 -10.47
CA TYR A 111 15.12 5.99 -11.78
C TYR A 111 15.14 4.86 -12.82
N GLU A 112 15.40 3.63 -12.38
CA GLU A 112 15.45 2.42 -13.20
C GLU A 112 14.07 1.96 -13.71
N ASP A 113 12.99 2.54 -13.17
CA ASP A 113 11.62 2.22 -13.61
C ASP A 113 11.26 2.87 -14.96
N GLY A 114 12.19 3.61 -15.58
CA GLY A 114 12.08 4.20 -16.90
C GLY A 114 11.91 5.71 -16.93
N ALA A 115 11.86 6.28 -18.13
CA ALA A 115 11.91 7.73 -18.35
C ALA A 115 10.76 8.50 -17.66
N GLU A 116 9.53 7.97 -17.66
CA GLU A 116 8.38 8.61 -17.02
C GLU A 116 8.56 8.66 -15.49
N ALA A 117 9.10 7.59 -14.89
CA ALA A 117 9.41 7.55 -13.46
C ALA A 117 10.53 8.54 -13.13
N SER A 118 11.58 8.59 -13.92
CA SER A 118 12.71 9.53 -13.75
C SER A 118 12.24 10.98 -13.79
N GLU A 119 11.46 11.35 -14.81
CA GLU A 119 10.90 12.71 -14.91
C GLU A 119 10.03 13.06 -13.69
N HIS A 120 9.21 12.12 -13.22
CA HIS A 120 8.38 12.32 -12.04
C HIS A 120 9.22 12.51 -10.78
N ILE A 121 10.30 11.73 -10.62
CA ILE A 121 11.23 11.86 -9.48
C ILE A 121 11.92 13.23 -9.51
N ASP A 122 12.43 13.67 -10.65
CA ASP A 122 13.09 14.97 -10.80
C ASP A 122 12.14 16.11 -10.42
N GLN A 123 10.91 16.09 -10.95
CA GLN A 123 9.87 17.07 -10.60
C GLN A 123 9.51 17.03 -9.12
N PHE A 124 9.53 15.84 -8.49
CA PHE A 124 9.31 15.71 -7.06
C PHE A 124 10.46 16.35 -6.27
N LEU A 125 11.71 16.04 -6.60
CA LEU A 125 12.90 16.58 -5.93
C LEU A 125 12.99 18.11 -6.04
N GLU A 126 12.68 18.68 -7.19
CA GLU A 126 12.54 20.12 -7.38
C GLU A 126 11.50 20.77 -6.42
N SER A 127 10.48 20.01 -6.04
CA SER A 127 9.40 20.46 -5.16
C SER A 127 9.68 20.32 -3.67
N VAL A 128 10.71 19.57 -3.28
CA VAL A 128 11.08 19.30 -1.88
C VAL A 128 11.26 20.56 -1.02
N PRO A 129 11.79 21.69 -1.53
CA PRO A 129 11.83 22.94 -0.75
C PRO A 129 10.47 23.43 -0.27
N GLN A 130 9.39 23.12 -1.01
CA GLN A 130 8.01 23.54 -0.68
C GLN A 130 7.34 22.62 0.35
N LEU A 131 7.93 21.46 0.66
CA LEU A 131 7.40 20.49 1.61
C LEU A 131 7.97 20.72 3.00
N ASP A 132 7.10 20.73 4.00
CA ASP A 132 7.49 20.78 5.41
C ASP A 132 7.87 19.39 5.93
N ARG A 133 7.20 18.33 5.43
CA ARG A 133 7.47 16.95 5.79
C ARG A 133 7.17 16.01 4.62
N ILE A 134 7.90 14.92 4.55
CA ILE A 134 7.69 13.80 3.62
C ILE A 134 7.55 12.55 4.45
N VAL A 135 6.48 11.79 4.22
CA VAL A 135 6.29 10.47 4.83
C VAL A 135 6.82 9.42 3.87
N ALA A 136 7.79 8.63 4.30
CA ALA A 136 8.26 7.44 3.62
C ALA A 136 7.59 6.22 4.26
N SER A 137 6.96 5.37 3.44
CA SER A 137 6.25 4.19 3.95
C SER A 137 7.16 3.03 4.33
N ALA A 138 8.40 3.02 3.85
CA ALA A 138 9.36 1.95 4.03
C ALA A 138 10.78 2.50 4.18
N SER A 139 11.66 1.74 4.86
CA SER A 139 13.08 2.12 5.02
C SER A 139 13.79 2.23 3.67
N ILE A 140 13.52 1.34 2.72
CA ILE A 140 14.05 1.41 1.34
C ILE A 140 13.72 2.75 0.70
N VAL A 141 12.48 3.22 0.86
CA VAL A 141 12.01 4.49 0.28
C VAL A 141 12.67 5.68 0.98
N ARG A 142 12.76 5.66 2.31
CA ARG A 142 13.49 6.68 3.09
C ARG A 142 14.94 6.80 2.64
N ASP A 143 15.65 5.68 2.54
CA ASP A 143 17.07 5.65 2.23
C ASP A 143 17.33 6.10 0.78
N ARG A 144 16.42 5.75 -0.12
CA ARG A 144 16.41 6.23 -1.50
C ARG A 144 16.23 7.76 -1.57
N LEU A 145 15.27 8.32 -0.84
CA LEU A 145 15.05 9.76 -0.77
C LEU A 145 16.29 10.51 -0.21
N ILE A 146 16.92 9.96 0.83
CA ILE A 146 18.16 10.50 1.39
C ILE A 146 19.29 10.44 0.35
N GLY A 147 19.43 9.31 -0.35
CA GLY A 147 20.40 9.14 -1.43
C GLY A 147 20.20 10.12 -2.60
N TRP A 148 18.98 10.59 -2.82
CA TRP A 148 18.68 11.64 -3.81
C TRP A 148 18.83 13.07 -3.26
N GLY A 149 19.34 13.24 -2.05
CA GLY A 149 19.62 14.55 -1.46
C GLY A 149 18.45 15.16 -0.69
N VAL A 150 17.37 14.43 -0.42
CA VAL A 150 16.30 14.92 0.47
C VAL A 150 16.83 14.99 1.90
N PRO A 151 16.73 16.16 2.59
CA PRO A 151 17.20 16.29 3.97
C PRO A 151 16.49 15.30 4.90
N ALA A 152 17.25 14.48 5.63
CA ALA A 152 16.72 13.44 6.51
C ALA A 152 15.71 13.98 7.55
N GLN A 153 15.93 15.22 8.04
CA GLN A 153 15.01 15.86 8.98
C GLN A 153 13.64 16.21 8.39
N LYS A 154 13.49 16.19 7.06
CA LYS A 154 12.18 16.33 6.38
C LYS A 154 11.44 15.01 6.27
N ILE A 155 12.09 13.87 6.47
CA ILE A 155 11.50 12.55 6.25
C ILE A 155 11.02 11.98 7.60
N ALA A 156 9.77 11.51 7.62
CA ALA A 156 9.22 10.65 8.65
C ALA A 156 9.04 9.24 8.07
N LEU A 157 9.57 8.22 8.71
CA LEU A 157 9.37 6.84 8.32
C LEU A 157 8.13 6.30 9.03
N ILE A 158 6.99 6.28 8.36
CA ILE A 158 5.71 5.80 8.91
C ILE A 158 5.12 4.78 7.94
N PRO A 159 4.88 3.52 8.38
CA PRO A 159 4.37 2.48 7.50
C PRO A 159 2.99 2.80 6.96
N ILE A 160 2.60 2.15 5.87
CA ILE A 160 1.20 2.05 5.46
C ILE A 160 0.49 1.18 6.49
N GLY A 161 -0.76 1.51 6.81
CA GLY A 161 -1.52 0.78 7.81
C GLY A 161 -2.20 -0.49 7.29
N CYS A 162 -2.53 -1.37 8.23
CA CYS A 162 -3.31 -2.58 8.02
C CYS A 162 -4.42 -2.68 9.09
N GLU A 163 -5.55 -3.28 8.73
CA GLU A 163 -6.66 -3.55 9.66
C GLU A 163 -6.40 -4.84 10.44
N THR A 164 -5.47 -4.81 11.40
CA THR A 164 -5.01 -6.01 12.12
C THR A 164 -6.10 -6.69 12.95
N ASN A 165 -7.16 -5.97 13.28
CA ASN A 165 -8.37 -6.47 13.94
C ASN A 165 -9.37 -7.13 13.00
N ARG A 166 -9.24 -6.94 11.70
CA ARG A 166 -10.05 -7.59 10.66
C ARG A 166 -9.36 -8.82 10.09
N PHE A 167 -8.07 -8.71 9.80
CA PHE A 167 -7.25 -9.80 9.29
C PHE A 167 -6.74 -10.65 10.47
N LEU A 168 -7.59 -11.57 10.95
CA LEU A 168 -7.32 -12.41 12.10
C LEU A 168 -6.97 -13.84 11.66
N PRO A 169 -6.15 -14.56 12.45
CA PRO A 169 -5.92 -15.98 12.23
C PRO A 169 -7.24 -16.78 12.27
N ALA A 170 -7.38 -17.71 11.34
CA ALA A 170 -8.55 -18.59 11.26
C ALA A 170 -8.55 -19.64 12.37
N THR A 171 -9.71 -19.97 12.86
CA THR A 171 -9.96 -21.22 13.57
C THR A 171 -9.91 -22.41 12.58
N ASP A 172 -9.74 -23.62 13.08
CA ASP A 172 -9.75 -24.84 12.24
C ASP A 172 -11.05 -24.96 11.43
N ALA A 173 -12.19 -24.65 12.04
CA ALA A 173 -13.49 -24.67 11.39
C ALA A 173 -13.60 -23.64 10.24
N GLU A 174 -13.14 -22.41 10.47
CA GLU A 174 -13.12 -21.36 9.43
C GLU A 174 -12.18 -21.73 8.29
N ARG A 175 -11.02 -22.30 8.61
CA ARG A 175 -10.06 -22.79 7.62
C ARG A 175 -10.67 -23.92 6.78
N GLN A 176 -11.29 -24.91 7.39
CA GLN A 176 -11.96 -26.00 6.68
C GLN A 176 -13.08 -25.47 5.77
N ALA A 177 -13.93 -24.58 6.28
CA ALA A 177 -15.00 -23.96 5.51
C ALA A 177 -14.48 -23.16 4.31
N ALA A 178 -13.41 -22.36 4.50
CA ALA A 178 -12.78 -21.60 3.43
C ALA A 178 -12.19 -22.49 2.34
N ARG A 179 -11.51 -23.58 2.71
CA ARG A 179 -10.95 -24.56 1.76
C ARG A 179 -12.03 -25.32 1.00
N ALA A 180 -13.07 -25.78 1.70
CA ALA A 180 -14.21 -26.47 1.07
C ALA A 180 -14.93 -25.58 0.06
N ARG A 181 -15.10 -24.31 0.35
CA ARG A 181 -15.71 -23.31 -0.55
C ARG A 181 -15.01 -23.25 -1.92
N PHE A 182 -13.70 -23.36 -1.96
CA PHE A 182 -12.91 -23.31 -3.19
C PHE A 182 -12.60 -24.69 -3.78
N GLY A 183 -13.14 -25.74 -3.21
CA GLY A 183 -12.93 -27.11 -3.68
C GLY A 183 -11.48 -27.58 -3.54
N VAL A 184 -10.79 -27.11 -2.50
CA VAL A 184 -9.42 -27.56 -2.18
C VAL A 184 -9.48 -29.00 -1.69
N CYS A 185 -8.70 -29.88 -2.30
CA CYS A 185 -8.63 -31.29 -1.91
C CYS A 185 -7.76 -31.49 -0.67
N GLU A 186 -7.97 -32.62 -0.01
CA GLU A 186 -7.10 -33.01 1.10
C GLU A 186 -5.63 -33.15 0.65
N GLY A 187 -4.71 -32.64 1.46
CA GLY A 187 -3.28 -32.66 1.16
C GLY A 187 -2.80 -31.56 0.20
N GLU A 188 -3.69 -30.82 -0.49
CA GLU A 188 -3.25 -29.69 -1.32
C GLU A 188 -2.72 -28.55 -0.48
N ILE A 189 -1.63 -27.95 -0.96
CA ILE A 189 -1.01 -26.74 -0.40
C ILE A 189 -1.59 -25.52 -1.12
N VAL A 190 -2.28 -24.66 -0.38
CA VAL A 190 -2.93 -23.46 -0.94
C VAL A 190 -2.01 -22.27 -0.88
N ILE A 191 -1.61 -21.78 -2.06
CA ILE A 191 -0.75 -20.60 -2.21
C ILE A 191 -1.59 -19.42 -2.66
N GLY A 192 -1.52 -18.30 -1.90
CA GLY A 192 -2.27 -17.09 -2.18
C GLY A 192 -1.51 -16.07 -3.01
N SER A 193 -2.23 -15.34 -3.90
CA SER A 193 -1.76 -14.12 -4.57
C SER A 193 -2.94 -13.19 -4.82
N PHE A 194 -3.09 -12.15 -3.98
CA PHE A 194 -4.22 -11.22 -3.96
C PHE A 194 -3.78 -9.83 -4.37
N GLN A 195 -3.55 -9.62 -5.67
CA GLN A 195 -3.10 -8.35 -6.20
C GLN A 195 -3.59 -8.12 -7.63
N LYS A 196 -3.51 -6.89 -8.10
CA LYS A 196 -3.69 -6.56 -9.51
C LYS A 196 -2.35 -6.64 -10.23
N ASP A 197 -2.13 -7.67 -11.01
CA ASP A 197 -0.89 -7.90 -11.75
C ASP A 197 -1.02 -7.89 -13.28
N GLY A 198 -2.21 -7.56 -13.77
CA GLY A 198 -2.44 -7.25 -15.19
C GLY A 198 -2.53 -5.75 -15.47
N VAL A 199 -2.19 -5.37 -16.69
CA VAL A 199 -2.32 -3.99 -17.18
C VAL A 199 -3.80 -3.65 -17.42
N GLY A 200 -4.18 -2.40 -17.12
CA GLY A 200 -5.57 -1.95 -17.29
C GLY A 200 -6.54 -2.45 -16.21
N TRP A 201 -7.84 -2.35 -16.49
CA TRP A 201 -8.94 -2.77 -15.60
C TRP A 201 -9.81 -3.88 -16.20
N GLY A 202 -9.43 -4.42 -17.37
CA GLY A 202 -10.08 -5.55 -18.02
C GLY A 202 -9.56 -6.89 -17.53
N GLU A 203 -9.49 -7.88 -18.43
CA GLU A 203 -9.05 -9.25 -18.13
C GLU A 203 -7.62 -9.35 -17.59
N GLY A 204 -6.74 -8.39 -17.93
CA GLY A 204 -5.34 -8.38 -17.47
C GLY A 204 -4.49 -9.48 -18.10
N THR A 205 -4.66 -9.70 -19.40
CA THR A 205 -3.85 -10.65 -20.18
C THR A 205 -2.44 -10.15 -20.43
N GLU A 206 -2.22 -8.83 -20.45
CA GLU A 206 -0.92 -8.21 -20.47
C GLU A 206 -0.35 -8.11 -19.05
N PRO A 207 0.85 -8.66 -18.76
CA PRO A 207 1.41 -8.68 -17.42
C PRO A 207 1.91 -7.30 -16.99
N LYS A 208 1.61 -6.91 -15.78
CA LYS A 208 2.23 -5.77 -15.11
C LYS A 208 3.53 -6.24 -14.44
N LEU A 209 4.62 -6.29 -15.19
CA LEU A 209 5.90 -6.91 -14.78
C LEU A 209 6.47 -6.39 -13.47
N ILE A 210 6.22 -5.12 -13.10
CA ILE A 210 6.61 -4.56 -11.82
C ILE A 210 6.00 -5.33 -10.62
N LYS A 211 4.86 -6.04 -10.84
CA LYS A 211 4.20 -6.88 -9.83
C LYS A 211 4.65 -8.34 -9.85
N GLY A 212 5.56 -8.71 -10.77
CA GLY A 212 6.16 -10.03 -10.88
C GLY A 212 5.21 -11.19 -11.14
N PRO A 213 4.16 -11.08 -12.01
CA PRO A 213 3.28 -12.21 -12.30
C PRO A 213 3.99 -13.36 -13.01
N ASP A 214 5.03 -13.06 -13.76
CA ASP A 214 5.94 -13.99 -14.40
C ASP A 214 6.80 -14.75 -13.38
N VAL A 215 7.34 -14.03 -12.37
CA VAL A 215 8.08 -14.61 -11.24
C VAL A 215 7.16 -15.51 -10.40
N PHE A 216 5.91 -15.07 -10.16
CA PHE A 216 4.92 -15.89 -9.46
C PHE A 216 4.68 -17.22 -10.18
N LEU A 217 4.42 -17.18 -11.49
CA LEU A 217 4.20 -18.41 -12.27
C LEU A 217 5.43 -19.32 -12.30
N ALA A 218 6.62 -18.76 -12.39
CA ALA A 218 7.87 -19.52 -12.32
C ALA A 218 8.06 -20.19 -10.94
N ALA A 219 7.77 -19.48 -9.85
CA ALA A 219 7.81 -20.04 -8.51
C ALA A 219 6.78 -21.16 -8.32
N ILE A 220 5.55 -20.99 -8.82
CA ILE A 220 4.52 -22.04 -8.79
C ILE A 220 4.96 -23.25 -9.63
N ALA A 221 5.58 -23.04 -10.79
CA ALA A 221 6.10 -24.13 -11.63
C ALA A 221 7.19 -24.93 -10.90
N GLU A 222 8.02 -24.27 -10.09
CA GLU A 222 9.04 -24.94 -9.29
C GLU A 222 8.41 -25.72 -8.13
N LEU A 223 7.52 -25.11 -7.37
CA LEU A 223 6.88 -25.69 -6.20
C LEU A 223 6.01 -26.93 -6.56
N LYS A 224 5.30 -26.89 -7.68
CA LYS A 224 4.46 -28.02 -8.12
C LYS A 224 5.24 -29.31 -8.44
N LYS A 225 6.56 -29.25 -8.62
CA LYS A 225 7.39 -30.46 -8.79
C LYS A 225 7.49 -31.29 -7.52
N HIS A 226 7.25 -30.65 -6.36
CA HIS A 226 7.49 -31.22 -5.04
C HIS A 226 6.23 -31.30 -4.19
N LEU A 227 5.22 -30.46 -4.50
CA LEU A 227 4.02 -30.29 -3.67
C LEU A 227 2.73 -30.33 -4.52
N PRO A 228 1.63 -30.85 -4.00
CA PRO A 228 0.32 -30.74 -4.62
C PRO A 228 -0.24 -29.31 -4.44
N VAL A 229 0.14 -28.41 -5.35
CA VAL A 229 -0.19 -26.98 -5.25
C VAL A 229 -1.60 -26.68 -5.75
N PHE A 230 -2.35 -25.94 -4.95
CA PHE A 230 -3.56 -25.22 -5.34
C PHE A 230 -3.30 -23.71 -5.22
N VAL A 231 -3.73 -22.91 -6.19
CA VAL A 231 -3.54 -21.45 -6.14
C VAL A 231 -4.87 -20.75 -5.91
N LEU A 232 -4.94 -19.90 -4.88
CA LEU A 232 -6.07 -19.01 -4.66
C LEU A 232 -5.69 -17.57 -5.08
N LEU A 233 -6.45 -17.04 -6.04
CA LEU A 233 -6.27 -15.70 -6.58
C LEU A 233 -7.38 -14.77 -6.11
N SER A 234 -7.05 -13.51 -5.82
CA SER A 234 -8.01 -12.42 -5.69
C SER A 234 -7.51 -11.16 -6.40
N GLY A 235 -8.38 -10.16 -6.54
CA GLY A 235 -8.09 -8.92 -7.23
C GLY A 235 -8.47 -8.93 -8.71
N PRO A 236 -8.52 -7.74 -9.32
CA PRO A 236 -8.88 -7.57 -10.73
C PRO A 236 -7.70 -7.86 -11.65
N ALA A 237 -7.98 -8.03 -12.95
CA ALA A 237 -7.01 -8.13 -14.03
C ALA A 237 -5.97 -9.25 -13.82
N ARG A 238 -6.44 -10.49 -13.59
CA ARG A 238 -5.62 -11.69 -13.32
C ARG A 238 -5.46 -12.63 -14.53
N GLY A 239 -5.83 -12.19 -15.73
CA GLY A 239 -5.87 -13.04 -16.93
C GLY A 239 -4.52 -13.67 -17.30
N TYR A 240 -3.42 -12.94 -17.15
CA TYR A 240 -2.07 -13.45 -17.42
C TYR A 240 -1.72 -14.62 -16.48
N VAL A 241 -1.95 -14.46 -15.17
CA VAL A 241 -1.66 -15.51 -14.18
C VAL A 241 -2.58 -16.71 -14.36
N ARG A 242 -3.89 -16.49 -14.59
CA ARG A 242 -4.85 -17.57 -14.84
C ARG A 242 -4.43 -18.43 -16.03
N ALA A 243 -4.15 -17.79 -17.18
CA ALA A 243 -3.70 -18.51 -18.36
C ALA A 243 -2.35 -19.24 -18.13
N GLY A 244 -1.48 -18.68 -17.30
CA GLY A 244 -0.22 -19.32 -16.89
C GLY A 244 -0.46 -20.57 -16.06
N LEU A 245 -1.37 -20.53 -15.08
CA LEU A 245 -1.72 -21.67 -14.24
C LEU A 245 -2.39 -22.78 -15.05
N GLU A 246 -3.24 -22.44 -16.02
CA GLU A 246 -3.85 -23.41 -16.96
C GLU A 246 -2.77 -24.14 -17.78
N ARG A 247 -1.81 -23.40 -18.34
CA ARG A 247 -0.67 -24.03 -19.08
C ARG A 247 0.20 -24.90 -18.18
N LEU A 248 0.35 -24.53 -16.91
CA LEU A 248 1.07 -25.34 -15.93
C LEU A 248 0.28 -26.55 -15.44
N GLY A 249 -1.03 -26.65 -15.74
CA GLY A 249 -1.89 -27.68 -15.20
C GLY A 249 -2.02 -27.62 -13.68
N VAL A 250 -1.99 -26.41 -13.10
CA VAL A 250 -2.15 -26.16 -11.67
C VAL A 250 -3.60 -25.80 -11.39
N ARG A 251 -4.21 -26.48 -10.43
CA ARG A 251 -5.57 -26.15 -9.98
C ARG A 251 -5.58 -24.79 -9.30
N TYR A 252 -6.61 -24.00 -9.58
CA TYR A 252 -6.76 -22.69 -8.97
C TYR A 252 -8.22 -22.27 -8.82
N ALA A 253 -8.46 -21.31 -7.94
CA ALA A 253 -9.69 -20.53 -7.91
C ALA A 253 -9.35 -19.03 -7.98
N HIS A 254 -10.23 -18.27 -8.63
CA HIS A 254 -10.16 -16.81 -8.65
C HIS A 254 -11.46 -16.24 -8.09
N HIS A 255 -11.37 -15.57 -6.96
CA HIS A 255 -12.49 -14.90 -6.32
C HIS A 255 -12.15 -13.44 -6.05
N TYR A 256 -12.84 -12.54 -6.75
CA TYR A 256 -12.71 -11.11 -6.47
C TYR A 256 -13.63 -10.74 -5.31
N ALA A 257 -13.03 -10.52 -4.13
CA ALA A 257 -13.76 -10.19 -2.92
C ALA A 257 -14.52 -8.85 -3.09
N PRO A 258 -15.82 -8.80 -2.77
CA PRO A 258 -16.63 -7.59 -2.91
C PRO A 258 -16.28 -6.52 -1.88
N ASP A 259 -15.77 -6.94 -0.73
CA ASP A 259 -15.40 -6.08 0.39
C ASP A 259 -14.21 -6.65 1.16
N ARG A 260 -13.77 -5.93 2.18
CA ARG A 260 -12.59 -6.30 2.97
C ARG A 260 -12.85 -7.42 3.97
N ASP A 261 -14.09 -7.61 4.42
CA ASP A 261 -14.45 -8.73 5.30
C ASP A 261 -14.38 -10.05 4.53
N GLU A 262 -14.86 -10.04 3.30
CA GLU A 262 -14.75 -11.19 2.40
C GLU A 262 -13.29 -11.44 2.01
N LEU A 263 -12.50 -10.39 1.76
CA LEU A 263 -11.07 -10.52 1.48
C LEU A 263 -10.33 -11.18 2.67
N ALA A 264 -10.64 -10.78 3.90
CA ALA A 264 -10.02 -11.38 5.09
C ALA A 264 -10.27 -12.89 5.18
N LYS A 265 -11.49 -13.34 4.83
CA LYS A 265 -11.83 -14.78 4.82
C LYS A 265 -11.07 -15.59 3.78
N LEU A 266 -10.58 -14.95 2.69
CA LEU A 266 -9.77 -15.66 1.70
C LEU A 266 -8.43 -16.14 2.28
N TYR A 267 -7.83 -15.36 3.19
CA TYR A 267 -6.59 -15.74 3.88
C TYR A 267 -6.76 -16.99 4.72
N HIS A 268 -7.97 -17.28 5.22
CA HIS A 268 -8.24 -18.48 6.01
C HIS A 268 -7.96 -19.79 5.27
N ALA A 269 -8.05 -19.79 3.93
CA ALA A 269 -7.78 -20.99 3.14
C ALA A 269 -6.28 -21.27 2.93
N LEU A 270 -5.40 -20.29 3.15
CA LEU A 270 -4.02 -20.31 2.71
C LEU A 270 -3.08 -21.08 3.63
N ASP A 271 -2.09 -21.72 3.03
CA ASP A 271 -0.91 -22.27 3.69
C ASP A 271 0.29 -21.33 3.58
N LEU A 272 0.34 -20.57 2.47
CA LEU A 272 1.44 -19.65 2.16
C LEU A 272 0.92 -18.50 1.29
N TYR A 273 1.50 -17.33 1.46
CA TYR A 273 1.30 -16.20 0.58
C TYR A 273 2.61 -15.83 -0.12
N LEU A 274 2.56 -15.51 -1.43
CA LEU A 274 3.74 -15.07 -2.19
C LEU A 274 3.60 -13.62 -2.64
N VAL A 275 4.60 -12.79 -2.32
CA VAL A 275 4.81 -11.46 -2.87
C VAL A 275 6.02 -11.53 -3.80
N THR A 276 5.80 -11.39 -5.10
CA THR A 276 6.83 -11.57 -6.14
C THR A 276 7.17 -10.28 -6.88
N SER A 277 6.76 -9.14 -6.34
CA SER A 277 6.92 -7.83 -6.97
C SER A 277 8.39 -7.43 -7.09
N ARG A 278 8.70 -6.60 -8.11
CA ARG A 278 10.01 -5.97 -8.34
C ARG A 278 10.10 -4.61 -7.69
N GLU A 279 8.96 -3.93 -7.48
CA GLU A 279 8.87 -2.66 -6.77
C GLU A 279 7.50 -2.53 -6.08
N GLU A 280 7.51 -2.05 -4.84
CA GLU A 280 6.33 -1.77 -4.02
C GLU A 280 6.60 -0.60 -3.07
N GLY A 281 5.55 0.09 -2.66
CA GLY A 281 5.63 1.03 -1.54
C GLY A 281 5.36 0.34 -0.20
N GLY A 282 4.31 -0.48 -0.18
CA GLY A 282 3.92 -1.33 0.93
C GLY A 282 2.86 -2.28 0.42
N PRO A 283 3.23 -3.54 0.12
CA PRO A 283 2.26 -4.50 -0.37
C PRO A 283 1.25 -4.81 0.73
N MET A 284 0.01 -4.31 0.58
CA MET A 284 -1.06 -4.50 1.57
C MET A 284 -1.23 -5.99 1.91
N ALA A 285 -1.21 -6.84 0.89
CA ALA A 285 -1.39 -8.26 1.06
C ALA A 285 -0.28 -8.95 1.88
N LEU A 286 0.92 -8.37 1.96
CA LEU A 286 1.96 -8.79 2.89
C LEU A 286 1.47 -8.65 4.34
N MET A 287 1.02 -7.46 4.70
CA MET A 287 0.55 -7.15 6.05
C MET A 287 -0.72 -7.91 6.41
N GLU A 288 -1.65 -8.01 5.47
CA GLU A 288 -2.89 -8.78 5.60
C GLU A 288 -2.59 -10.26 5.85
N SER A 289 -1.64 -10.85 5.11
CA SER A 289 -1.18 -12.23 5.28
C SER A 289 -0.56 -12.45 6.67
N MET A 290 0.42 -11.61 7.05
CA MET A 290 1.09 -11.69 8.35
C MET A 290 0.08 -11.53 9.50
N SER A 291 -0.86 -10.59 9.37
CA SER A 291 -1.93 -10.36 10.35
C SER A 291 -2.87 -11.54 10.48
N SER A 292 -3.23 -12.19 9.37
CA SER A 292 -4.07 -13.41 9.34
C SER A 292 -3.34 -14.67 9.81
N GLY A 293 -2.09 -14.58 10.25
CA GLY A 293 -1.30 -15.74 10.64
C GLY A 293 -0.97 -16.68 9.49
N VAL A 294 -0.95 -16.18 8.26
CA VAL A 294 -0.53 -16.91 7.06
C VAL A 294 0.95 -16.63 6.81
N PRO A 295 1.81 -17.66 6.73
CA PRO A 295 3.20 -17.49 6.38
C PRO A 295 3.37 -16.78 5.03
N VAL A 296 4.41 -15.96 4.91
CA VAL A 296 4.68 -15.20 3.69
C VAL A 296 6.12 -15.40 3.22
N VAL A 297 6.30 -15.49 1.91
CA VAL A 297 7.59 -15.27 1.25
C VAL A 297 7.46 -14.04 0.37
N SER A 298 8.31 -13.07 0.59
CA SER A 298 8.31 -11.80 -0.14
C SER A 298 9.66 -11.52 -0.77
N THR A 299 9.64 -10.91 -1.92
CA THR A 299 10.81 -10.21 -2.46
C THR A 299 11.16 -9.00 -1.58
N TYR A 300 12.43 -8.56 -1.63
CA TYR A 300 12.98 -7.43 -0.88
C TYR A 300 12.47 -6.10 -1.46
N VAL A 301 11.20 -5.78 -1.22
CA VAL A 301 10.50 -4.60 -1.77
C VAL A 301 9.65 -3.90 -0.71
N GLY A 302 9.53 -2.60 -0.84
CA GLY A 302 8.68 -1.77 0.02
C GLY A 302 8.92 -2.04 1.51
N MET A 303 7.85 -2.34 2.24
CA MET A 303 7.88 -2.62 3.68
C MET A 303 8.33 -4.05 4.02
N ALA A 304 8.56 -4.93 3.05
CA ALA A 304 8.91 -6.32 3.36
C ALA A 304 10.14 -6.44 4.28
N PRO A 305 11.28 -5.76 4.04
CA PRO A 305 12.43 -5.84 4.94
C PRO A 305 12.22 -5.14 6.31
N ASP A 306 11.22 -4.27 6.43
CA ASP A 306 10.88 -3.63 7.71
C ASP A 306 10.04 -4.55 8.60
N LEU A 307 9.31 -5.50 8.00
CA LEU A 307 8.36 -6.40 8.69
C LEU A 307 8.85 -7.84 8.78
N ILE A 308 9.66 -8.30 7.80
CA ILE A 308 10.14 -9.68 7.75
C ILE A 308 11.58 -9.76 8.22
N THR A 309 11.81 -10.56 9.26
CA THR A 309 13.12 -11.13 9.57
C THR A 309 13.17 -12.52 8.94
N ASP A 310 14.07 -12.70 7.94
CA ASP A 310 14.15 -13.92 7.13
C ASP A 310 14.34 -15.16 8.02
N GLY A 311 13.48 -16.16 7.81
CA GLY A 311 13.43 -17.41 8.56
C GLY A 311 12.81 -17.30 9.96
N VAL A 312 12.44 -16.09 10.44
CA VAL A 312 11.84 -15.87 11.77
C VAL A 312 10.37 -15.48 11.66
N SER A 313 10.07 -14.45 10.87
CA SER A 313 8.69 -13.96 10.68
C SER A 313 8.19 -14.12 9.24
N GLY A 314 8.97 -14.75 8.36
CA GLY A 314 8.66 -15.01 6.96
C GLY A 314 9.90 -15.36 6.17
N GLY A 315 9.77 -15.48 4.85
CA GLY A 315 10.88 -15.59 3.91
C GLY A 315 11.11 -14.26 3.18
N LEU A 316 12.37 -13.81 3.11
CA LEU A 316 12.76 -12.60 2.41
C LEU A 316 13.84 -12.93 1.38
N VAL A 317 13.60 -12.59 0.10
CA VAL A 317 14.50 -12.94 -1.02
C VAL A 317 14.71 -11.75 -1.95
N GLN A 318 15.72 -11.81 -2.79
CA GLN A 318 15.90 -10.76 -3.81
C GLN A 318 14.82 -10.83 -4.90
N PRO A 319 14.42 -9.72 -5.51
CA PRO A 319 13.57 -9.74 -6.70
C PRO A 319 14.15 -10.64 -7.80
N ASP A 320 13.26 -11.30 -8.53
CA ASP A 320 13.57 -12.23 -9.63
C ASP A 320 14.27 -13.54 -9.24
N ASP A 321 14.57 -13.76 -7.96
CA ASP A 321 15.17 -15.01 -7.48
C ASP A 321 14.12 -16.09 -7.23
N VAL A 322 13.67 -16.72 -8.32
CA VAL A 322 12.65 -17.79 -8.28
C VAL A 322 13.11 -18.99 -7.44
N ALA A 323 14.40 -19.33 -7.51
CA ALA A 323 14.94 -20.48 -6.77
C ALA A 323 14.89 -20.23 -5.26
N ALA A 324 15.29 -19.04 -4.80
CA ALA A 324 15.18 -18.66 -3.40
C ALA A 324 13.74 -18.56 -2.91
N ILE A 325 12.79 -18.08 -3.76
CA ILE A 325 11.36 -18.08 -3.42
C ILE A 325 10.89 -19.50 -3.15
N ALA A 326 11.17 -20.44 -4.05
CA ALA A 326 10.76 -21.83 -3.91
C ALA A 326 11.43 -22.51 -2.70
N GLU A 327 12.72 -22.30 -2.48
CA GLU A 327 13.45 -22.82 -1.32
C GLU A 327 12.83 -22.33 -0.01
N ARG A 328 12.60 -21.00 0.14
CA ARG A 328 12.00 -20.42 1.34
C ARG A 328 10.57 -20.92 1.57
N ALA A 329 9.78 -21.03 0.50
CA ALA A 329 8.44 -21.58 0.56
C ALA A 329 8.43 -23.03 1.06
N MET A 330 9.24 -23.91 0.48
CA MET A 330 9.37 -25.31 0.91
C MET A 330 9.85 -25.42 2.35
N ARG A 331 10.85 -24.62 2.74
CA ARG A 331 11.36 -24.60 4.11
C ARG A 331 10.28 -24.20 5.11
N ILE A 332 9.50 -23.15 4.83
CA ILE A 332 8.42 -22.69 5.72
C ILE A 332 7.32 -23.74 5.82
N LEU A 333 6.93 -24.33 4.70
CA LEU A 333 5.87 -25.35 4.66
C LEU A 333 6.27 -26.68 5.35
N SER A 334 7.58 -26.94 5.50
CA SER A 334 8.11 -28.10 6.22
C SER A 334 8.36 -27.88 7.71
N LEU A 335 8.12 -26.65 8.21
CA LEU A 335 8.31 -26.37 9.64
C LEU A 335 7.33 -27.17 10.50
N PRO A 336 7.77 -27.68 11.67
CA PRO A 336 6.90 -28.39 12.59
C PRO A 336 5.77 -27.47 13.09
N ASP A 337 4.70 -28.09 13.60
CA ASP A 337 3.53 -27.42 14.17
C ASP A 337 2.91 -26.35 13.22
N GLY A 338 2.97 -26.61 11.92
CA GLY A 338 2.41 -25.71 10.91
C GLY A 338 3.01 -24.31 10.94
N ALA A 339 4.30 -24.19 11.25
CA ALA A 339 5.02 -22.93 11.38
C ALA A 339 4.51 -21.98 12.49
N SER A 340 3.99 -22.51 13.59
CA SER A 340 3.32 -21.74 14.65
C SER A 340 4.16 -20.58 15.19
N ALA A 341 5.45 -20.82 15.48
CA ALA A 341 6.37 -19.79 15.96
C ALA A 341 6.57 -18.67 14.93
N LEU A 342 6.74 -19.02 13.64
CA LEU A 342 6.89 -18.05 12.55
C LEU A 342 5.62 -17.20 12.37
N LYS A 343 4.44 -17.82 12.40
CA LYS A 343 3.15 -17.12 12.29
C LYS A 343 2.96 -16.12 13.44
N LYS A 344 3.32 -16.52 14.67
CA LYS A 344 3.27 -15.64 15.83
C LYS A 344 4.21 -14.45 15.66
N ALA A 345 5.47 -14.69 15.30
CA ALA A 345 6.46 -13.63 15.07
C ALA A 345 6.03 -12.68 13.95
N ALA A 346 5.45 -13.21 12.85
CA ALA A 346 4.89 -12.42 11.75
C ALA A 346 3.77 -11.49 12.23
N ARG A 347 2.83 -12.03 13.03
CA ARG A 347 1.73 -11.24 13.55
C ARG A 347 2.21 -10.16 14.54
N GLU A 348 3.17 -10.47 15.39
CA GLU A 348 3.78 -9.47 16.30
C GLU A 348 4.47 -8.36 15.52
N SER A 349 5.23 -8.71 14.47
CA SER A 349 5.94 -7.77 13.62
C SER A 349 5.02 -6.79 12.89
N VAL A 350 3.87 -7.27 12.38
CA VAL A 350 2.96 -6.41 11.61
C VAL A 350 2.15 -5.44 12.47
N MET A 351 2.11 -5.59 13.79
CA MET A 351 1.35 -4.71 14.69
C MET A 351 1.82 -3.25 14.64
N VAL A 352 3.05 -2.99 14.25
CA VAL A 352 3.54 -1.61 14.03
C VAL A 352 2.82 -0.89 12.89
N ALA A 353 2.18 -1.65 12.01
CA ALA A 353 1.39 -1.18 10.89
C ALA A 353 -0.13 -1.16 11.19
N ASP A 354 -0.58 -1.41 12.42
CA ASP A 354 -1.99 -1.19 12.78
C ASP A 354 -2.39 0.27 12.56
N TRP A 355 -3.57 0.52 11.99
CA TRP A 355 -4.00 1.87 11.66
C TRP A 355 -4.02 2.81 12.87
N SER A 356 -4.32 2.32 14.06
CA SER A 356 -4.29 3.14 15.29
C SER A 356 -2.86 3.57 15.66
N VAL A 357 -1.87 2.69 15.45
CA VAL A 357 -0.44 2.98 15.64
C VAL A 357 0.04 3.97 14.59
N VAL A 358 -0.30 3.73 13.32
CA VAL A 358 0.05 4.61 12.20
C VAL A 358 -0.53 6.00 12.38
N ALA A 359 -1.81 6.13 12.73
CA ALA A 359 -2.45 7.41 12.99
C ALA A 359 -1.80 8.17 14.15
N ARG A 360 -1.46 7.48 15.24
CA ARG A 360 -0.71 8.07 16.37
C ARG A 360 0.64 8.62 15.92
N ARG A 361 1.37 7.88 15.10
CA ARG A 361 2.66 8.32 14.56
C ARG A 361 2.51 9.55 13.65
N HIS A 362 1.47 9.62 12.80
CA HIS A 362 1.16 10.83 12.03
C HIS A 362 0.90 12.04 12.95
N ILE A 363 0.12 11.85 14.03
CA ILE A 363 -0.13 12.90 15.00
C ILE A 363 1.17 13.37 15.67
N ASP A 364 1.95 12.44 16.20
CA ASP A 364 3.07 12.77 17.08
C ASP A 364 4.35 13.17 16.30
N GLU A 365 4.64 12.54 15.14
CA GLU A 365 5.87 12.74 14.38
C GLU A 365 5.71 13.77 13.24
N VAL A 366 4.47 14.01 12.77
CA VAL A 366 4.22 14.89 11.62
C VAL A 366 3.40 16.11 12.03
N TRP A 367 2.16 15.91 12.53
CA TRP A 367 1.23 17.04 12.68
C TRP A 367 1.53 17.91 13.87
N LYS A 368 1.71 17.38 15.07
CA LYS A 368 2.02 18.16 16.28
C LYS A 368 3.27 19.03 16.11
N PRO A 369 4.41 18.52 15.59
CA PRO A 369 5.58 19.36 15.37
C PRO A 369 5.35 20.51 14.38
N LEU A 370 4.50 20.31 13.36
CA LEU A 370 4.17 21.36 12.39
C LEU A 370 3.18 22.39 12.93
N MET A 371 2.23 21.98 13.80
CA MET A 371 1.32 22.91 14.48
C MET A 371 2.07 23.84 15.45
N GLN A 372 3.03 23.31 16.20
CA GLN A 372 3.83 24.10 17.16
C GLN A 372 4.68 25.17 16.49
N ARG A 373 5.20 24.92 15.28
CA ARG A 373 5.97 25.91 14.50
C ARG A 373 5.13 27.05 13.93
N SER A 374 3.81 26.96 13.98
CA SER A 374 2.89 28.00 13.48
C SER A 374 2.58 29.07 14.52
N GLY A 375 3.05 28.94 15.77
CA GLY A 375 2.85 29.86 16.88
C GLY A 375 4.10 30.71 17.22
N ALA A 376 5.17 30.58 16.45
CA ALA A 376 6.40 31.40 16.55
C ALA A 376 6.54 32.30 15.27
#